data_80feed269f00a21fc48a2257b52f1cd9
#
_entry.id   80feed269f00a21fc48a2257b52f1cd9
#
_cell.length_a   1.000
_cell.length_b   1.000
_cell.length_c   1.000
_cell.angle_alpha   90.00
_cell.angle_beta   90.00
_cell.angle_gamma   90.00
#
_symmetry.space_group_name_H-M   'P 1'
#
loop_
_entity.id
_entity.type
_entity.pdbx_description
1 polymer ?
#
loop_
_entity_poly.entity_id
_entity_poly.type
_entity_poly.pdbx_seq_one_letter_code
_entity_poly.pdbx_strand_id
1 'polypeptide(L)'
;MAEEKMDWLEDLSELNKELEERILAANEDKTLIKWSKLLPDLMTSEILMVGQYTGVKNEKGEDTLGILMLQKDGKAIVPFFTNPERIKALVATEKNKFDVLRVNTARFFSSIKGNSAILNPFTPYSRVFSPFDLKVLSAEYIDKVPSPEKDDGSAQNTEKSE
;
A
#
# COMPACT_ATOMS: atom_id res chain seq x y z
N MET A 1 -14.13 2.78 -19.91
CA MET A 1 -14.27 2.65 -18.54
C MET A 1 -13.26 1.70 -18.00
N ALA A 2 -13.39 0.40 -18.26
CA ALA A 2 -12.37 -0.51 -17.79
C ALA A 2 -11.02 -0.20 -18.43
N GLU A 3 -11.04 0.21 -19.69
CA GLU A 3 -9.81 0.53 -20.37
C GLU A 3 -9.13 1.73 -19.77
N GLU A 4 -9.91 2.70 -19.34
CA GLU A 4 -9.31 3.88 -18.75
C GLU A 4 -8.62 3.55 -17.46
N LYS A 5 -9.18 2.63 -16.66
CA LYS A 5 -8.54 2.24 -15.43
C LYS A 5 -7.24 1.48 -15.70
N MET A 6 -7.23 0.67 -16.74
CA MET A 6 -6.02 -0.05 -17.08
C MET A 6 -4.93 0.88 -17.60
N ASP A 7 -5.33 1.98 -18.25
CA ASP A 7 -4.35 2.90 -18.78
C ASP A 7 -3.49 3.51 -17.68
N TRP A 8 -4.10 3.95 -16.58
CA TRP A 8 -3.27 4.57 -15.57
C TRP A 8 -2.45 3.54 -14.80
N LEU A 9 -2.90 2.31 -14.74
CA LEU A 9 -2.07 1.26 -14.17
C LEU A 9 -0.84 1.02 -15.04
N GLU A 10 -0.99 1.12 -16.35
CA GLU A 10 0.15 0.97 -17.23
C GLU A 10 1.14 2.12 -17.08
N ASP A 11 0.63 3.32 -16.76
CA ASP A 11 1.51 4.45 -16.55
C ASP A 11 2.42 4.24 -15.35
N LEU A 12 2.04 3.36 -14.43
CA LEU A 12 2.86 3.07 -13.26
C LEU A 12 3.69 1.82 -13.42
N SER A 13 3.85 1.33 -14.66
CA SER A 13 4.52 0.06 -14.88
C SER A 13 5.97 0.06 -14.41
N GLU A 14 6.62 1.23 -14.35
CA GLU A 14 7.99 1.30 -13.89
C GLU A 14 8.11 1.61 -12.41
N LEU A 15 6.99 1.77 -11.73
CA LEU A 15 7.01 2.13 -10.32
C LEU A 15 7.73 1.06 -9.51
N ASN A 16 8.73 1.47 -8.76
CA ASN A 16 9.47 0.62 -7.83
C ASN A 16 10.16 -0.60 -8.46
N LYS A 17 10.46 -0.54 -9.76
CA LYS A 17 11.10 -1.69 -10.41
C LYS A 17 12.43 -2.06 -9.77
N GLU A 18 13.26 -1.08 -9.51
CA GLU A 18 14.56 -1.35 -8.91
C GLU A 18 14.40 -1.85 -7.49
N LEU A 19 13.48 -1.27 -6.76
CA LEU A 19 13.20 -1.70 -5.40
C LEU A 19 12.72 -3.15 -5.39
N GLU A 20 11.89 -3.53 -6.35
CA GLU A 20 11.40 -4.89 -6.44
C GLU A 20 12.51 -5.89 -6.66
N GLU A 21 13.50 -5.53 -7.47
CA GLU A 21 14.65 -6.42 -7.66
C GLU A 21 15.38 -6.65 -6.36
N ARG A 22 15.51 -5.62 -5.55
CA ARG A 22 16.16 -5.74 -4.25
C ARG A 22 15.32 -6.57 -3.28
N ILE A 23 14.00 -6.45 -3.34
CA ILE A 23 13.11 -7.23 -2.50
C ILE A 23 13.26 -8.71 -2.85
N LEU A 24 13.27 -9.02 -4.14
CA LEU A 24 13.40 -10.40 -4.56
C LEU A 24 14.73 -10.99 -4.10
N ALA A 25 15.80 -10.22 -4.26
CA ALA A 25 17.13 -10.67 -3.83
C ALA A 25 17.16 -10.90 -2.31
N ALA A 26 16.53 -10.02 -1.55
CA ALA A 26 16.50 -10.16 -0.10
C ALA A 26 15.73 -11.41 0.31
N ASN A 27 14.64 -11.70 -0.39
CA ASN A 27 13.85 -12.88 -0.07
C ASN A 27 14.59 -14.18 -0.45
N GLU A 28 15.30 -14.17 -1.56
CA GLU A 28 16.05 -15.34 -1.98
C GLU A 28 17.21 -15.61 -1.04
N ASP A 29 17.79 -14.57 -0.49
CA ASP A 29 18.94 -14.71 0.38
C ASP A 29 18.57 -15.22 1.76
N LYS A 30 17.31 -15.02 2.15
CA LYS A 30 16.78 -15.50 3.43
C LYS A 30 17.55 -14.95 4.62
N THR A 31 18.10 -13.75 4.49
CA THR A 31 18.76 -13.08 5.59
C THR A 31 18.06 -11.75 5.85
N LEU A 32 18.24 -11.20 7.05
CA LEU A 32 17.66 -9.91 7.36
C LEU A 32 18.55 -8.75 6.96
N ILE A 33 19.77 -9.04 6.55
CA ILE A 33 20.73 -7.97 6.24
C ILE A 33 20.25 -7.18 5.01
N LYS A 34 19.90 -7.87 3.95
CA LYS A 34 19.45 -7.17 2.74
C LYS A 34 18.14 -6.46 2.99
N TRP A 35 17.26 -7.03 3.80
CA TRP A 35 16.01 -6.37 4.12
C TRP A 35 16.27 -5.09 4.92
N SER A 36 17.18 -5.13 5.89
CA SER A 36 17.44 -3.94 6.67
C SER A 36 18.05 -2.85 5.82
N LYS A 37 18.79 -3.19 4.77
CA LYS A 37 19.37 -2.19 3.89
C LYS A 37 18.35 -1.57 2.94
N LEU A 38 17.32 -2.30 2.56
CA LEU A 38 16.35 -1.76 1.62
C LEU A 38 15.17 -1.09 2.33
N LEU A 39 14.96 -1.35 3.61
CA LEU A 39 13.82 -0.76 4.31
C LEU A 39 13.76 0.76 4.23
N PRO A 40 14.87 1.50 4.38
CA PRO A 40 14.77 2.95 4.25
C PRO A 40 14.23 3.37 2.90
N ASP A 41 14.62 2.69 1.82
CA ASP A 41 14.12 3.03 0.50
C ASP A 41 12.65 2.65 0.34
N LEU A 42 12.25 1.52 0.90
CA LEU A 42 10.85 1.14 0.86
C LEU A 42 9.99 2.16 1.62
N MET A 43 10.44 2.55 2.81
CA MET A 43 9.64 3.43 3.65
C MET A 43 9.49 4.83 3.07
N THR A 44 10.46 5.27 2.26
CA THR A 44 10.37 6.59 1.65
C THR A 44 9.82 6.54 0.23
N SER A 45 9.46 5.36 -0.25
CA SER A 45 8.88 5.20 -1.57
C SER A 45 7.36 5.27 -1.50
N GLU A 46 6.73 5.33 -2.66
CA GLU A 46 5.29 5.23 -2.75
C GLU A 46 4.91 3.82 -3.14
N ILE A 47 3.83 3.33 -2.54
CA ILE A 47 3.33 2.01 -2.84
C ILE A 47 1.86 2.14 -3.23
N LEU A 48 1.26 1.03 -3.59
CA LEU A 48 -0.14 1.01 -3.99
C LEU A 48 -0.93 0.21 -2.97
N MET A 49 -2.13 0.68 -2.66
CA MET A 49 -3.05 -0.05 -1.80
C MET A 49 -4.38 -0.12 -2.52
N VAL A 50 -5.20 -1.06 -2.14
CA VAL A 50 -6.49 -1.28 -2.80
C VAL A 50 -7.60 -0.89 -1.84
N GLY A 51 -8.47 -0.01 -2.31
CA GLY A 51 -9.69 0.32 -1.60
C GLY A 51 -10.86 -0.36 -2.27
N GLN A 52 -11.77 -0.89 -1.48
CA GLN A 52 -12.93 -1.60 -1.98
C GLN A 52 -14.19 -0.84 -1.61
N TYR A 53 -15.08 -0.67 -2.57
CA TYR A 53 -16.31 0.05 -2.30
C TYR A 53 -17.19 -0.81 -1.40
N THR A 54 -17.68 -0.21 -0.31
CA THR A 54 -18.39 -0.96 0.72
C THR A 54 -19.87 -1.13 0.42
N GLY A 55 -20.40 -0.36 -0.51
CA GLY A 55 -21.84 -0.37 -0.75
C GLY A 55 -22.60 0.52 0.19
N VAL A 56 -21.90 1.15 1.12
CA VAL A 56 -22.54 2.05 2.09
C VAL A 56 -22.27 3.49 1.67
N LYS A 57 -23.28 4.32 1.70
CA LYS A 57 -23.12 5.72 1.31
C LYS A 57 -22.90 6.57 2.55
N ASN A 58 -22.07 7.61 2.41
CA ASN A 58 -21.88 8.52 3.51
C ASN A 58 -23.04 9.53 3.54
N GLU A 59 -22.95 10.51 4.42
CA GLU A 59 -24.04 11.47 4.58
C GLU A 59 -24.31 12.28 3.33
N LYS A 60 -23.29 12.40 2.48
CA LYS A 60 -23.45 13.18 1.26
C LYS A 60 -23.91 12.33 0.08
N GLY A 61 -24.20 11.07 0.32
CA GLY A 61 -24.65 10.19 -0.74
C GLY A 61 -23.56 9.59 -1.59
N GLU A 62 -22.31 9.75 -1.15
CA GLU A 62 -21.16 9.23 -1.89
C GLU A 62 -20.83 7.83 -1.43
N ASP A 63 -20.34 7.02 -2.36
CA ASP A 63 -19.87 5.68 -2.01
C ASP A 63 -18.66 5.78 -1.10
N THR A 64 -18.62 4.94 -0.08
CA THR A 64 -17.47 4.89 0.81
C THR A 64 -16.53 3.79 0.36
N LEU A 65 -15.25 4.01 0.64
CA LEU A 65 -14.19 3.10 0.24
C LEU A 65 -13.51 2.58 1.48
N GLY A 66 -13.54 1.28 1.66
CA GLY A 66 -12.82 0.63 2.75
C GLY A 66 -11.53 0.03 2.25
N ILE A 67 -10.58 -0.17 3.17
CA ILE A 67 -9.32 -0.78 2.81
C ILE A 67 -9.56 -2.28 2.61
N LEU A 68 -9.06 -2.81 1.50
CA LEU A 68 -9.16 -4.23 1.25
C LEU A 68 -8.37 -5.00 2.31
N MET A 69 -8.98 -6.03 2.87
CA MET A 69 -8.31 -6.87 3.86
C MET A 69 -8.32 -8.30 3.34
N LEU A 70 -7.23 -8.99 3.56
CA LEU A 70 -7.14 -10.42 3.27
C LEU A 70 -7.18 -11.19 4.58
N GLN A 71 -7.49 -12.48 4.50
CA GLN A 71 -7.51 -13.33 5.67
C GLN A 71 -6.31 -14.25 5.62
N LYS A 72 -5.59 -14.33 6.73
CA LYS A 72 -4.45 -15.23 6.85
C LYS A 72 -4.48 -15.82 8.24
N ASP A 73 -4.58 -17.13 8.33
CA ASP A 73 -4.62 -17.85 9.62
C ASP A 73 -5.68 -17.26 10.53
N GLY A 74 -6.84 -16.94 9.96
CA GLY A 74 -7.96 -16.44 10.74
C GLY A 74 -7.88 -14.98 11.13
N LYS A 75 -6.86 -14.27 10.67
CA LYS A 75 -6.68 -12.86 11.00
C LYS A 75 -6.66 -12.02 9.75
N ALA A 76 -7.19 -10.81 9.88
CA ALA A 76 -7.18 -9.88 8.75
C ALA A 76 -5.79 -9.29 8.60
N ILE A 77 -5.37 -9.13 7.36
CA ILE A 77 -4.08 -8.54 7.05
C ILE A 77 -4.27 -7.61 5.85
N VAL A 78 -3.61 -6.44 5.89
CA VAL A 78 -3.79 -5.42 4.87
C VAL A 78 -2.74 -5.60 3.78
N PRO A 79 -3.14 -5.83 2.53
CA PRO A 79 -2.17 -5.98 1.44
C PRO A 79 -1.73 -4.63 0.91
N PHE A 80 -0.49 -4.54 0.45
CA PHE A 80 -0.01 -3.38 -0.28
C PHE A 80 0.98 -3.87 -1.32
N PHE A 81 1.23 -3.03 -2.32
CA PHE A 81 1.90 -3.49 -3.54
C PHE A 81 2.88 -2.44 -4.01
N THR A 82 3.99 -2.90 -4.56
CA THR A 82 5.02 -1.98 -5.07
C THR A 82 4.77 -1.58 -6.52
N ASN A 83 3.99 -2.37 -7.25
CA ASN A 83 3.83 -2.14 -8.69
C ASN A 83 2.49 -2.70 -9.12
N PRO A 84 1.85 -2.12 -10.15
CA PRO A 84 0.55 -2.62 -10.62
C PRO A 84 0.57 -4.08 -11.03
N GLU A 85 1.71 -4.59 -11.49
CA GLU A 85 1.78 -6.00 -11.87
C GLU A 85 1.49 -6.91 -10.68
N ARG A 86 1.84 -6.47 -9.47
CA ARG A 86 1.59 -7.28 -8.29
C ARG A 86 0.10 -7.35 -7.97
N ILE A 87 -0.63 -6.31 -8.35
CA ILE A 87 -2.07 -6.26 -8.08
C ILE A 87 -2.84 -7.15 -9.05
N LYS A 88 -2.32 -7.36 -10.24
CA LYS A 88 -3.05 -8.11 -11.26
C LYS A 88 -3.40 -9.52 -10.79
N ALA A 89 -2.55 -10.14 -10.00
CA ALA A 89 -2.85 -11.47 -9.48
C ALA A 89 -4.09 -11.44 -8.58
N LEU A 90 -4.24 -10.37 -7.82
CA LEU A 90 -5.40 -10.24 -6.95
C LEU A 90 -6.64 -9.87 -7.75
N VAL A 91 -6.50 -8.93 -8.67
CA VAL A 91 -7.62 -8.47 -9.48
C VAL A 91 -8.23 -9.61 -10.30
N ALA A 92 -7.39 -10.51 -10.76
CA ALA A 92 -7.87 -11.60 -11.60
C ALA A 92 -8.89 -12.48 -10.89
N THR A 93 -8.81 -12.54 -9.56
CA THR A 93 -9.72 -13.38 -8.80
C THR A 93 -10.86 -12.59 -8.14
N GLU A 94 -10.77 -11.25 -8.15
CA GLU A 94 -11.80 -10.42 -7.53
C GLU A 94 -12.61 -9.72 -8.59
N LYS A 95 -13.90 -9.80 -8.45
CA LYS A 95 -14.79 -9.13 -9.40
C LYS A 95 -15.49 -7.94 -8.80
N ASN A 96 -15.22 -7.63 -7.54
CA ASN A 96 -15.83 -6.47 -6.91
C ASN A 96 -15.15 -5.20 -7.39
N LYS A 97 -15.86 -4.12 -7.27
CA LYS A 97 -15.31 -2.84 -7.64
C LYS A 97 -14.31 -2.40 -6.59
N PHE A 98 -13.18 -1.91 -7.04
CA PHE A 98 -12.20 -1.35 -6.14
C PHE A 98 -11.36 -0.33 -6.89
N ASP A 99 -10.66 0.50 -6.12
CA ASP A 99 -9.74 1.49 -6.66
C ASP A 99 -8.36 1.21 -6.13
N VAL A 100 -7.36 1.63 -6.89
CA VAL A 100 -5.98 1.52 -6.48
C VAL A 100 -5.51 2.90 -6.08
N LEU A 101 -4.96 3.02 -4.88
CA LEU A 101 -4.52 4.29 -4.34
C LEU A 101 -3.03 4.28 -4.17
N ARG A 102 -2.39 5.39 -4.53
CA ARG A 102 -0.94 5.53 -4.42
C ARG A 102 -0.66 6.32 -3.15
N VAL A 103 0.22 5.80 -2.30
CA VAL A 103 0.48 6.42 -1.01
C VAL A 103 1.91 6.12 -0.58
N ASN A 104 2.49 7.03 0.20
CA ASN A 104 3.82 6.77 0.76
C ASN A 104 3.73 5.64 1.78
N THR A 105 4.76 4.80 1.80
CA THR A 105 4.76 3.61 2.65
C THR A 105 4.66 3.95 4.13
N ALA A 106 5.42 4.93 4.60
CA ALA A 106 5.39 5.28 6.03
C ALA A 106 4.01 5.81 6.41
N ARG A 107 3.39 6.57 5.53
CA ARG A 107 2.05 7.08 5.80
C ARG A 107 1.03 5.95 5.81
N PHE A 108 1.17 5.00 4.91
CA PHE A 108 0.30 3.86 4.87
C PHE A 108 0.42 3.05 6.17
N PHE A 109 1.66 2.78 6.60
CA PHE A 109 1.88 2.04 7.84
C PHE A 109 1.27 2.77 9.03
N SER A 110 1.41 4.10 9.05
CA SER A 110 0.85 4.89 10.14
C SER A 110 -0.67 4.81 10.16
N SER A 111 -1.30 4.75 8.99
CA SER A 111 -2.75 4.76 8.92
C SER A 111 -3.37 3.42 9.32
N ILE A 112 -2.60 2.34 9.30
CA ILE A 112 -3.13 1.02 9.63
C ILE A 112 -2.47 0.41 10.86
N LYS A 113 -1.91 1.25 11.73
CA LYS A 113 -1.28 0.74 12.95
C LYS A 113 -2.27 -0.13 13.71
N GLY A 114 -1.76 -1.18 14.33
CA GLY A 114 -2.60 -2.14 15.02
C GLY A 114 -2.95 -3.34 14.18
N ASN A 115 -2.69 -3.28 12.88
CA ASN A 115 -2.93 -4.39 11.97
C ASN A 115 -1.61 -4.95 11.47
N SER A 116 -1.67 -6.10 10.83
CA SER A 116 -0.53 -6.61 10.08
C SER A 116 -0.69 -6.20 8.64
N ALA A 117 0.42 -6.15 7.91
CA ALA A 117 0.39 -5.83 6.48
C ALA A 117 1.19 -6.87 5.73
N ILE A 118 0.82 -7.11 4.47
CA ILE A 118 1.56 -8.03 3.63
C ILE A 118 1.89 -7.32 2.32
N LEU A 119 3.18 -7.29 2.02
CA LEU A 119 3.67 -6.70 0.79
C LEU A 119 3.54 -7.71 -0.32
N ASN A 120 2.96 -7.32 -1.44
CA ASN A 120 2.90 -8.12 -2.66
C ASN A 120 2.46 -9.57 -2.43
N PRO A 121 1.26 -9.77 -1.85
CA PRO A 121 0.82 -11.13 -1.52
C PRO A 121 0.76 -12.01 -2.76
N PHE A 122 1.01 -13.30 -2.57
CA PHE A 122 0.97 -14.31 -3.62
C PHE A 122 2.05 -14.16 -4.68
N THR A 123 3.16 -13.51 -4.34
CA THR A 123 4.27 -13.33 -5.28
C THR A 123 5.59 -13.59 -4.56
N PRO A 124 6.69 -13.80 -5.32
CA PRO A 124 8.00 -13.95 -4.70
C PRO A 124 8.53 -12.67 -4.04
N TYR A 125 7.85 -11.55 -4.25
CA TYR A 125 8.24 -10.26 -3.67
C TYR A 125 7.51 -9.99 -2.36
N SER A 126 6.97 -11.03 -1.72
CA SER A 126 6.09 -10.87 -0.58
C SER A 126 6.85 -10.80 0.75
N ARG A 127 6.30 -10.07 1.69
CA ARG A 127 6.79 -10.06 3.07
C ARG A 127 5.67 -9.58 3.99
N VAL A 128 5.56 -10.26 5.14
CA VAL A 128 4.59 -9.87 6.16
C VAL A 128 5.25 -8.94 7.16
N PHE A 129 4.53 -7.89 7.53
CA PHE A 129 4.96 -6.93 8.54
C PHE A 129 3.99 -7.02 9.70
N SER A 130 4.49 -7.27 10.89
CA SER A 130 3.67 -7.40 12.09
C SER A 130 3.18 -6.03 12.57
N PRO A 131 2.20 -6.00 13.48
CA PRO A 131 1.80 -4.71 14.05
C PRO A 131 2.95 -3.97 14.71
N PHE A 132 3.88 -4.70 15.32
CA PHE A 132 5.05 -4.08 15.93
C PHE A 132 5.93 -3.45 14.85
N ASP A 133 6.13 -4.16 13.73
CA ASP A 133 6.92 -3.60 12.62
C ASP A 133 6.29 -2.32 12.11
N LEU A 134 4.97 -2.29 11.96
CA LEU A 134 4.30 -1.10 11.45
C LEU A 134 4.49 0.07 12.41
N LYS A 135 4.40 -0.20 13.70
CA LYS A 135 4.54 0.84 14.69
C LYS A 135 5.95 1.43 14.67
N VAL A 136 6.96 0.58 14.66
CA VAL A 136 8.34 1.03 14.72
C VAL A 136 8.74 1.76 13.44
N LEU A 137 8.40 1.17 12.29
CA LEU A 137 8.81 1.75 11.02
C LEU A 137 8.08 3.05 10.73
N SER A 138 6.78 3.12 11.04
CA SER A 138 6.06 4.36 10.79
C SER A 138 6.60 5.47 11.70
N ALA A 139 6.89 5.17 12.96
CA ALA A 139 7.42 6.18 13.87
C ALA A 139 8.77 6.69 13.40
N GLU A 140 9.58 5.81 12.83
CA GLU A 140 10.92 6.21 12.40
C GLU A 140 10.89 7.06 11.15
N TYR A 141 9.97 6.79 10.22
CA TYR A 141 10.03 7.43 8.91
C TYR A 141 8.93 8.45 8.63
N ILE A 142 7.90 8.54 9.48
CA ILE A 142 6.77 9.41 9.16
C ILE A 142 7.17 10.87 9.01
N ASP A 143 8.15 11.34 9.75
CA ASP A 143 8.61 12.71 9.66
C ASP A 143 9.60 12.93 8.54
N LYS A 144 10.01 11.86 7.87
CA LYS A 144 11.00 11.95 6.80
C LYS A 144 10.39 11.91 5.42
N VAL A 145 9.04 11.88 5.35
CA VAL A 145 8.34 11.81 4.08
C VAL A 145 7.39 12.98 3.96
N PRO A 146 7.04 13.38 2.73
CA PRO A 146 6.16 14.54 2.55
C PRO A 146 4.78 14.29 3.11
N SER A 147 4.18 15.37 3.62
CA SER A 147 2.81 15.32 4.06
C SER A 147 1.89 15.52 2.84
N PRO A 148 0.82 14.77 2.73
CA PRO A 148 -0.11 14.98 1.62
C PRO A 148 -0.65 16.40 1.58
N GLU A 149 -0.82 17.02 2.74
CA GLU A 149 -1.32 18.38 2.76
C GLU A 149 -0.37 19.36 2.15
N LYS A 150 0.94 19.09 2.24
CA LYS A 150 1.90 19.99 1.65
C LYS A 150 1.93 19.89 0.14
N ASP A 151 1.64 18.72 -0.40
CA ASP A 151 1.65 18.54 -1.82
C ASP A 151 0.45 19.18 -2.47
N ASP A 152 -0.66 19.22 -1.76
CA ASP A 152 -1.89 19.75 -2.33
C ASP A 152 -2.42 20.76 -1.37
N GLY A 153 -2.21 22.01 -1.64
CA GLY A 153 -2.60 23.07 -0.75
C GLY A 153 -4.05 23.06 -0.34
N SER A 154 -4.88 22.42 -1.13
CA SER A 154 -6.28 22.42 -0.76
C SER A 154 -6.62 21.32 0.20
N ALA A 155 -5.78 20.34 0.31
CA ALA A 155 -6.12 19.21 1.11
C ALA A 155 -6.21 19.55 2.58
N GLN A 156 -5.45 20.53 2.96
CA GLN A 156 -5.46 20.84 4.33
C GLN A 156 -6.71 21.31 4.82
N ASN A 157 -7.51 21.63 3.97
CA ASN A 157 -8.70 22.03 4.45
C ASN A 157 -9.28 21.06 5.21
N THR A 158 -8.97 20.11 4.92
CA THR A 158 -9.63 19.31 5.49
C THR A 158 -9.26 18.79 6.64
N GLU A 159 -8.60 18.67 6.70
CA GLU A 159 -8.55 18.12 7.60
C GLU A 159 -8.67 18.53 8.64
N LYS A 160 -8.40 19.19 8.50
CA LYS A 160 -8.43 19.72 9.33
C LYS A 160 -9.39 19.87 9.88
N SER A 161 -9.60 19.98 9.50
CA SER A 161 -10.42 20.35 10.02
C SER A 161 -10.85 19.53 10.88
N GLU A 162 -10.52 19.13 10.98
CA GLU A 162 -10.81 18.75 11.53
C GLU A 162 -10.95 18.60 12.20
#